data_32c34f12432e08a89eedc68c4465c2e3
#
_entry.id   32c34f12432e08a89eedc68c4465c2e3
#
_cell.length_a   1.000
_cell.length_b   1.000
_cell.length_c   1.000
_cell.angle_alpha   90.00
_cell.angle_beta   90.00
_cell.angle_gamma   90.00
#
_symmetry.space_group_name_H-M   'P 1'
#
loop_
_entity.id
_entity.type
_entity.pdbx_description
1 polymer ?
#
loop_
_entity_poly.entity_id
_entity_poly.type
_entity_poly.pdbx_seq_one_letter_code
_entity_poly.pdbx_strand_id
1 'polypeptide(L)'
;MTVGRRVQGCETCPLVDRRDFLEHATIAVASALAALGLSPVQSRALDRRFGRAVWSRDEEHAYPIPATDGVTIDKENEIILVRFKDRVYAFNLSCPHQNTVLHWLADEGRFQCPKHKSRYQPDGVFISGRATRNMDRFAVRRDAATIVVDVDKMYRSDKNAGEWDAAVVTL
;
A
#
# COMPACT_ATOMS: atom_id res chain seq x y z
N MET A 1 2.20 61.43 21.38
CA MET A 1 1.53 60.73 22.51
C MET A 1 0.70 59.59 21.92
N THR A 2 1.23 58.40 21.89
CA THR A 2 0.54 57.22 21.33
C THR A 2 0.41 56.18 22.45
N VAL A 3 -0.81 56.03 22.92
CA VAL A 3 -1.16 55.08 24.00
C VAL A 3 -1.22 53.68 23.43
N GLY A 4 -0.24 52.86 23.80
CA GLY A 4 -0.22 51.45 23.49
C GLY A 4 -1.24 50.69 24.36
N ARG A 5 -2.25 50.14 23.76
CA ARG A 5 -3.21 49.27 24.42
C ARG A 5 -2.59 47.89 24.61
N ARG A 6 -2.23 47.53 25.84
CA ARG A 6 -1.80 46.21 26.22
C ARG A 6 -2.99 45.24 26.19
N VAL A 7 -2.96 44.24 25.37
CA VAL A 7 -3.94 43.14 25.37
C VAL A 7 -3.60 42.26 26.57
N GLN A 8 -4.53 42.22 27.55
CA GLN A 8 -4.41 41.30 28.70
C GLN A 8 -4.58 39.88 28.16
N GLY A 9 -3.52 39.07 28.34
CA GLY A 9 -3.55 37.63 28.06
C GLY A 9 -4.52 36.92 29.02
N CYS A 10 -5.32 36.04 28.47
CA CYS A 10 -6.19 35.16 29.24
C CYS A 10 -5.34 34.10 29.95
N GLU A 11 -5.04 34.31 31.26
CA GLU A 11 -4.17 33.44 32.09
C GLU A 11 -4.85 32.12 32.54
N THR A 12 -6.03 31.79 32.05
CA THR A 12 -6.80 30.64 32.55
C THR A 12 -7.45 29.82 31.42
N CYS A 13 -6.76 29.61 30.31
CA CYS A 13 -7.13 28.51 29.41
C CYS A 13 -6.32 27.26 29.81
N PRO A 14 -6.92 26.22 30.41
CA PRO A 14 -6.23 24.96 30.60
C PRO A 14 -5.98 24.37 29.23
N LEU A 15 -4.72 24.35 28.81
CA LEU A 15 -4.29 23.56 27.65
C LEU A 15 -4.48 22.08 28.03
N VAL A 16 -5.61 21.52 27.64
CA VAL A 16 -5.82 20.07 27.78
C VAL A 16 -4.84 19.40 26.82
N ASP A 17 -3.84 18.73 27.37
CA ASP A 17 -2.88 17.96 26.61
C ASP A 17 -3.64 16.84 25.87
N ARG A 18 -3.21 16.53 24.63
CA ARG A 18 -3.80 15.46 23.82
C ARG A 18 -3.80 14.12 24.57
N ARG A 19 -2.83 13.90 25.43
CA ARG A 19 -2.72 12.70 26.25
C ARG A 19 -3.81 12.66 27.32
N ASP A 20 -4.02 13.76 28.04
CA ASP A 20 -5.09 13.89 29.05
C ASP A 20 -6.45 13.77 28.43
N PHE A 21 -6.66 14.31 27.23
CA PHE A 21 -7.93 14.15 26.49
C PHE A 21 -8.22 12.67 26.16
N LEU A 22 -7.20 11.93 25.68
CA LEU A 22 -7.36 10.51 25.34
C LEU A 22 -7.60 9.64 26.57
N GLU A 23 -6.95 9.92 27.69
CA GLU A 23 -7.18 9.20 28.96
C GLU A 23 -8.60 9.43 29.50
N HIS A 24 -9.08 10.67 29.50
CA HIS A 24 -10.43 10.98 29.95
C HIS A 24 -11.51 10.44 29.00
N ALA A 25 -11.26 10.44 27.68
CA ALA A 25 -12.18 9.86 26.71
C ALA A 25 -12.30 8.33 26.87
N THR A 26 -11.19 7.63 27.15
CA THR A 26 -11.23 6.18 27.39
C THR A 26 -11.96 5.80 28.67
N ILE A 27 -11.79 6.59 29.74
CA ILE A 27 -12.51 6.39 31.02
C ILE A 27 -14.01 6.63 30.85
N ALA A 28 -14.41 7.67 30.11
CA ALA A 28 -15.82 7.98 29.85
C ALA A 28 -16.52 6.87 29.05
N VAL A 29 -15.86 6.33 28.02
CA VAL A 29 -16.40 5.21 27.23
C VAL A 29 -16.52 3.93 28.07
N ALA A 30 -15.50 3.62 28.88
CA ALA A 30 -15.52 2.46 29.76
C ALA A 30 -16.66 2.54 30.79
N SER A 31 -16.90 3.74 31.36
CA SER A 31 -17.98 3.98 32.33
C SER A 31 -19.35 3.85 31.68
N ALA A 32 -19.54 4.32 30.45
CA ALA A 32 -20.80 4.19 29.72
C ALA A 32 -21.12 2.72 29.37
N LEU A 33 -20.11 1.94 29.00
CA LEU A 33 -20.26 0.50 28.72
C LEU A 33 -20.59 -0.29 29.99
N ALA A 34 -20.02 0.06 31.14
CA ALA A 34 -20.34 -0.56 32.42
C ALA A 34 -21.78 -0.26 32.85
N ALA A 35 -22.29 0.96 32.60
CA ALA A 35 -23.64 1.35 32.87
C ALA A 35 -24.69 0.60 32.04
N LEU A 36 -24.29 0.10 30.86
CA LEU A 36 -25.11 -0.74 29.97
C LEU A 36 -25.03 -2.24 30.29
N GLY A 37 -24.38 -2.63 31.39
CA GLY A 37 -24.23 -4.01 31.84
C GLY A 37 -23.29 -4.87 31.00
N LEU A 38 -22.46 -4.25 30.17
CA LEU A 38 -21.42 -4.94 29.38
C LEU A 38 -20.18 -5.16 30.24
N SER A 39 -19.90 -6.43 30.57
CA SER A 39 -18.73 -6.78 31.38
C SER A 39 -17.43 -6.53 30.58
N PRO A 40 -16.30 -6.18 31.25
CA PRO A 40 -15.00 -5.96 30.59
C PRO A 40 -14.48 -7.21 29.85
N VAL A 41 -15.01 -8.40 30.15
CA VAL A 41 -14.68 -9.65 29.44
C VAL A 41 -15.36 -9.69 28.07
N GLN A 42 -16.56 -9.14 27.94
CA GLN A 42 -17.27 -9.07 26.66
C GLN A 42 -16.69 -8.00 25.74
N SER A 43 -16.19 -6.88 26.27
CA SER A 43 -15.50 -5.87 25.48
C SER A 43 -14.16 -6.39 24.91
N ARG A 44 -13.42 -7.24 25.64
CA ARG A 44 -12.21 -7.90 25.10
C ARG A 44 -12.52 -8.91 23.99
N ALA A 45 -13.66 -9.55 23.99
CA ALA A 45 -14.09 -10.47 22.94
C ALA A 45 -14.53 -9.72 21.66
N LEU A 46 -15.15 -8.55 21.81
CA LEU A 46 -15.45 -7.65 20.69
C LEU A 46 -14.18 -7.06 20.09
N ASP A 47 -13.25 -6.62 20.92
CA ASP A 47 -11.98 -6.02 20.47
C ASP A 47 -11.15 -7.01 19.63
N ARG A 48 -11.12 -8.29 20.01
CA ARG A 48 -10.48 -9.35 19.20
C ARG A 48 -11.14 -9.59 17.85
N ARG A 49 -12.47 -9.43 17.76
CA ARG A 49 -13.19 -9.61 16.48
C ARG A 49 -13.12 -8.37 15.60
N PHE A 50 -13.21 -7.18 16.18
CA PHE A 50 -13.08 -5.92 15.43
C PHE A 50 -11.63 -5.60 15.07
N GLY A 51 -10.68 -5.80 15.97
CA GLY A 51 -9.26 -5.58 15.69
C GLY A 51 -8.73 -6.47 14.58
N ARG A 52 -9.19 -7.73 14.51
CA ARG A 52 -8.76 -8.66 13.47
C ARG A 52 -9.45 -8.42 12.12
N ALA A 53 -10.65 -7.84 12.10
CA ALA A 53 -11.36 -7.52 10.87
C ALA A 53 -10.91 -6.20 10.22
N VAL A 54 -10.22 -5.32 10.95
CA VAL A 54 -9.80 -3.99 10.46
C VAL A 54 -8.34 -3.98 9.98
N TRP A 55 -7.50 -4.98 10.36
CA TRP A 55 -6.06 -4.96 10.09
C TRP A 55 -5.48 -6.19 9.37
N SER A 56 -6.28 -7.18 9.03
CA SER A 56 -5.84 -8.25 8.12
C SER A 56 -6.49 -8.04 6.76
N ARG A 57 -6.02 -7.07 6.02
CA ARG A 57 -6.08 -7.10 4.57
C ARG A 57 -4.93 -7.98 4.12
N ASP A 58 -5.07 -9.30 4.23
CA ASP A 58 -4.36 -10.20 3.33
C ASP A 58 -5.06 -9.99 1.97
N GLU A 59 -4.76 -8.89 1.30
CA GLU A 59 -5.37 -8.54 0.02
C GLU A 59 -4.60 -9.28 -1.07
N GLU A 60 -4.94 -10.57 -1.19
CA GLU A 60 -4.42 -11.43 -2.23
C GLU A 60 -5.37 -11.44 -3.44
N HIS A 61 -4.82 -11.25 -4.62
CA HIS A 61 -5.57 -11.32 -5.88
C HIS A 61 -5.09 -12.52 -6.70
N ALA A 62 -6.04 -13.36 -7.14
CA ALA A 62 -5.76 -14.54 -7.94
C ALA A 62 -6.06 -14.28 -9.43
N TYR A 63 -5.08 -14.54 -10.28
CA TYR A 63 -5.18 -14.41 -11.74
C TYR A 63 -4.94 -15.76 -12.41
N PRO A 64 -5.62 -16.05 -13.55
CA PRO A 64 -5.27 -17.21 -14.35
C PRO A 64 -3.82 -17.08 -14.84
N ILE A 65 -3.10 -18.20 -14.95
CA ILE A 65 -1.76 -18.21 -15.54
C ILE A 65 -1.89 -17.78 -17.01
N PRO A 66 -1.24 -16.69 -17.46
CA PRO A 66 -1.31 -16.30 -18.87
C PRO A 66 -0.73 -17.38 -19.78
N ALA A 67 -1.46 -17.75 -20.85
CA ALA A 67 -1.05 -18.83 -21.76
C ALA A 67 0.16 -18.44 -22.63
N THR A 68 0.32 -17.16 -22.94
CA THR A 68 1.37 -16.60 -23.81
C THR A 68 2.01 -15.40 -23.17
N ASP A 69 3.20 -15.02 -23.63
CA ASP A 69 3.85 -13.78 -23.21
C ASP A 69 2.93 -12.59 -23.48
N GLY A 70 2.84 -11.69 -22.52
CA GLY A 70 1.94 -10.54 -22.59
C GLY A 70 1.79 -9.80 -21.26
N VAL A 71 1.00 -8.73 -21.32
CA VAL A 71 0.75 -7.82 -20.21
C VAL A 71 -0.75 -7.70 -19.95
N THR A 72 -1.17 -7.91 -18.73
CA THR A 72 -2.54 -7.67 -18.25
C THR A 72 -2.49 -6.56 -17.21
N ILE A 73 -3.33 -5.54 -17.35
CA ILE A 73 -3.40 -4.41 -16.42
C ILE A 73 -4.74 -4.44 -15.69
N ASP A 74 -4.67 -4.66 -14.40
CA ASP A 74 -5.80 -4.52 -13.48
C ASP A 74 -5.73 -3.13 -12.84
N LYS A 75 -6.59 -2.24 -13.30
CA LYS A 75 -6.63 -0.84 -12.82
C LYS A 75 -7.33 -0.69 -11.48
N GLU A 76 -8.22 -1.61 -11.14
CA GLU A 76 -8.98 -1.56 -9.89
C GLU A 76 -8.08 -1.90 -8.70
N ASN A 77 -7.20 -2.88 -8.90
CA ASN A 77 -6.26 -3.34 -7.89
C ASN A 77 -4.84 -2.76 -8.06
N GLU A 78 -4.65 -1.86 -9.04
CA GLU A 78 -3.36 -1.22 -9.36
C GLU A 78 -2.23 -2.22 -9.66
N ILE A 79 -2.57 -3.37 -10.27
CA ILE A 79 -1.64 -4.45 -10.59
C ILE A 79 -1.37 -4.53 -12.09
N ILE A 80 -0.11 -4.70 -12.45
CA ILE A 80 0.33 -5.13 -13.78
C ILE A 80 0.83 -6.56 -13.67
N LEU A 81 0.15 -7.52 -14.29
CA LEU A 81 0.60 -8.90 -14.41
C LEU A 81 1.29 -9.09 -15.77
N VAL A 82 2.51 -9.61 -15.76
CA VAL A 82 3.31 -9.82 -16.96
C VAL A 82 3.77 -11.26 -17.04
N ARG A 83 3.52 -11.93 -18.18
CA ARG A 83 4.28 -13.11 -18.56
C ARG A 83 5.36 -12.73 -19.57
N PHE A 84 6.59 -13.11 -19.30
CA PHE A 84 7.72 -12.86 -20.18
C PHE A 84 8.80 -13.94 -20.01
N LYS A 85 9.13 -14.65 -21.10
CA LYS A 85 10.13 -15.73 -21.14
C LYS A 85 9.91 -16.79 -20.05
N ASP A 86 8.71 -17.38 -20.02
CA ASP A 86 8.29 -18.40 -19.04
C ASP A 86 8.37 -17.98 -17.58
N ARG A 87 8.33 -16.68 -17.34
CA ARG A 87 8.27 -16.09 -16.00
C ARG A 87 7.06 -15.17 -15.87
N VAL A 88 6.47 -15.17 -14.67
CA VAL A 88 5.35 -14.28 -14.35
C VAL A 88 5.77 -13.34 -13.25
N TYR A 89 5.52 -12.06 -13.47
CA TYR A 89 5.79 -10.96 -12.57
C TYR A 89 4.50 -10.20 -12.27
N ALA A 90 4.41 -9.63 -11.07
CA ALA A 90 3.38 -8.65 -10.75
C ALA A 90 4.04 -7.34 -10.29
N PHE A 91 3.62 -6.23 -10.90
CA PHE A 91 4.15 -4.91 -10.59
C PHE A 91 3.05 -3.99 -10.11
N ASN A 92 3.43 -3.02 -9.28
CA ASN A 92 2.59 -1.87 -9.02
C ASN A 92 2.38 -1.06 -10.31
N LEU A 93 1.14 -0.64 -10.56
CA LEU A 93 0.79 0.15 -11.74
C LEU A 93 1.43 1.56 -11.75
N SER A 94 1.89 2.00 -10.59
CA SER A 94 2.47 3.33 -10.38
C SER A 94 3.96 3.39 -10.69
N CYS A 95 4.37 4.44 -11.40
CA CYS A 95 5.77 4.72 -11.70
C CYS A 95 6.57 5.04 -10.43
N PRO A 96 7.72 4.38 -10.19
CA PRO A 96 8.57 4.61 -9.01
C PRO A 96 9.04 6.05 -8.79
N HIS A 97 9.00 6.90 -9.84
CA HIS A 97 9.44 8.29 -9.76
C HIS A 97 8.41 9.20 -9.04
N GLN A 98 7.16 9.20 -9.50
CA GLN A 98 6.11 10.10 -8.99
C GLN A 98 4.71 9.49 -9.08
N ASN A 99 4.57 8.20 -8.85
CA ASN A 99 3.29 7.50 -8.76
C ASN A 99 2.31 7.77 -9.92
N THR A 100 2.84 8.03 -11.12
CA THR A 100 2.03 8.19 -12.34
C THR A 100 1.77 6.81 -12.93
N VAL A 101 0.54 6.56 -13.37
CA VAL A 101 0.15 5.29 -14.01
C VAL A 101 1.05 5.00 -15.21
N LEU A 102 1.63 3.79 -15.24
CA LEU A 102 2.47 3.31 -16.33
C LEU A 102 1.60 2.83 -17.49
N HIS A 103 2.12 3.01 -18.70
CA HIS A 103 1.50 2.51 -19.92
C HIS A 103 2.36 1.42 -20.54
N TRP A 104 1.73 0.36 -21.04
CA TRP A 104 2.37 -0.64 -21.87
C TRP A 104 2.34 -0.20 -23.33
N LEU A 105 3.50 -0.15 -23.96
CA LEU A 105 3.66 0.12 -25.41
C LEU A 105 3.97 -1.20 -26.10
N ALA A 106 2.94 -1.86 -26.64
CA ALA A 106 3.04 -3.20 -27.21
C ALA A 106 4.01 -3.26 -28.40
N ASP A 107 3.97 -2.26 -29.27
CA ASP A 107 4.84 -2.17 -30.46
C ASP A 107 6.31 -2.01 -30.10
N GLU A 108 6.60 -1.46 -28.92
CA GLU A 108 7.96 -1.22 -28.44
C GLU A 108 8.39 -2.25 -27.37
N GLY A 109 7.48 -3.13 -26.94
CA GLY A 109 7.74 -4.17 -25.96
C GLY A 109 8.24 -3.64 -24.61
N ARG A 110 7.70 -2.51 -24.15
CA ARG A 110 8.19 -1.84 -22.92
C ARG A 110 7.09 -1.08 -22.19
N PHE A 111 7.31 -0.84 -20.92
CA PHE A 111 6.53 0.14 -20.15
C PHE A 111 7.10 1.55 -20.29
N GLN A 112 6.22 2.54 -20.28
CA GLN A 112 6.61 3.94 -20.28
C GLN A 112 5.71 4.78 -19.38
N CYS A 113 6.34 5.64 -18.57
CA CYS A 113 5.65 6.67 -17.82
C CYS A 113 5.31 7.85 -18.73
N PRO A 114 4.04 8.28 -18.85
CA PRO A 114 3.67 9.39 -19.73
C PRO A 114 4.25 10.72 -19.29
N LYS A 115 4.45 10.92 -17.97
CA LYS A 115 4.84 12.21 -17.39
C LYS A 115 6.31 12.59 -17.69
N HIS A 116 7.26 11.69 -17.40
CA HIS A 116 8.69 11.99 -17.56
C HIS A 116 9.44 10.96 -18.39
N LYS A 117 8.71 10.15 -19.17
CA LYS A 117 9.27 9.19 -20.12
C LYS A 117 10.24 8.17 -19.52
N SER A 118 10.10 7.86 -18.22
CA SER A 118 10.81 6.72 -17.64
C SER A 118 10.36 5.42 -18.32
N ARG A 119 11.30 4.58 -18.72
CA ARG A 119 11.10 3.38 -19.55
C ARG A 119 11.59 2.16 -18.80
N TYR A 120 10.86 1.05 -18.95
CA TYR A 120 11.19 -0.21 -18.28
C TYR A 120 10.97 -1.38 -19.23
N GLN A 121 11.80 -2.42 -19.07
CA GLN A 121 11.65 -3.69 -19.78
C GLN A 121 10.39 -4.43 -19.31
N PRO A 122 9.95 -5.50 -20.03
CA PRO A 122 8.82 -6.33 -19.61
C PRO A 122 8.98 -6.96 -18.21
N ASP A 123 10.22 -7.26 -17.81
CA ASP A 123 10.56 -7.77 -16.48
C ASP A 123 10.69 -6.66 -15.40
N GLY A 124 10.32 -5.42 -15.73
CA GLY A 124 10.33 -4.28 -14.82
C GLY A 124 11.68 -3.60 -14.63
N VAL A 125 12.75 -4.05 -15.31
CA VAL A 125 14.09 -3.43 -15.21
C VAL A 125 14.08 -2.06 -15.86
N PHE A 126 14.66 -1.08 -15.17
CA PHE A 126 14.77 0.31 -15.63
C PHE A 126 15.71 0.43 -16.85
N ILE A 127 15.24 1.15 -17.87
CA ILE A 127 16.03 1.42 -19.10
C ILE A 127 16.57 2.85 -19.08
N SER A 128 15.68 3.84 -18.91
CA SER A 128 16.03 5.25 -19.01
C SER A 128 14.91 6.15 -18.48
N GLY A 129 15.23 7.42 -18.24
CA GLY A 129 14.29 8.44 -17.81
C GLY A 129 14.60 8.98 -16.42
N ARG A 130 13.62 9.57 -15.75
CA ARG A 130 13.83 10.22 -14.45
C ARG A 130 13.69 9.29 -13.23
N ALA A 131 13.20 8.08 -13.40
CA ALA A 131 13.23 7.11 -12.32
C ALA A 131 14.68 6.69 -12.03
N THR A 132 14.94 6.28 -10.80
CA THR A 132 16.28 5.89 -10.33
C THR A 132 16.35 4.41 -9.97
N ARG A 133 15.25 3.66 -10.13
CA ARG A 133 15.12 2.24 -9.79
C ARG A 133 14.15 1.53 -10.72
N ASN A 134 14.15 0.21 -10.63
CA ASN A 134 13.24 -0.67 -11.34
C ASN A 134 11.77 -0.47 -10.88
N MET A 135 10.81 -1.06 -11.61
CA MET A 135 9.41 -1.08 -11.18
C MET A 135 9.29 -1.82 -9.85
N ASP A 136 8.37 -1.36 -8.99
CA ASP A 136 8.09 -2.01 -7.73
C ASP A 136 7.33 -3.32 -7.99
N ARG A 137 7.79 -4.44 -7.40
CA ARG A 137 7.19 -5.78 -7.56
C ARG A 137 6.36 -6.12 -6.34
N PHE A 138 5.21 -6.76 -6.59
CA PHE A 138 4.47 -7.46 -5.55
C PHE A 138 5.01 -8.88 -5.35
N ALA A 139 4.83 -9.43 -4.15
CA ALA A 139 5.07 -10.84 -3.93
C ALA A 139 4.10 -11.67 -4.77
N VAL A 140 4.63 -12.69 -5.42
CA VAL A 140 3.86 -13.60 -6.28
C VAL A 140 4.14 -15.05 -5.93
N ARG A 141 3.12 -15.89 -6.01
CA ARG A 141 3.25 -17.35 -5.90
C ARG A 141 2.33 -18.04 -6.88
N ARG A 142 2.70 -19.24 -7.28
CA ARG A 142 1.81 -20.12 -8.03
C ARG A 142 0.94 -20.92 -7.07
N ASP A 143 -0.35 -20.98 -7.35
CA ASP A 143 -1.31 -21.83 -6.68
C ASP A 143 -2.13 -22.60 -7.72
N ALA A 144 -1.81 -23.88 -7.86
CA ALA A 144 -2.38 -24.76 -8.89
C ALA A 144 -2.36 -24.12 -10.31
N ALA A 145 -3.49 -23.66 -10.81
CA ALA A 145 -3.65 -23.04 -12.12
C ALA A 145 -3.69 -21.51 -12.09
N THR A 146 -3.38 -20.88 -10.95
CA THR A 146 -3.44 -19.43 -10.77
C THR A 146 -2.10 -18.86 -10.29
N ILE A 147 -1.94 -17.57 -10.53
CA ILE A 147 -0.93 -16.71 -9.90
C ILE A 147 -1.63 -15.90 -8.82
N VAL A 148 -1.16 -16.03 -7.60
CA VAL A 148 -1.63 -15.24 -6.46
C VAL A 148 -0.65 -14.11 -6.22
N VAL A 149 -1.17 -12.88 -6.18
CA VAL A 149 -0.43 -11.64 -5.95
C VAL A 149 -0.81 -11.10 -4.57
N ASP A 150 0.16 -10.91 -3.70
CA ASP A 150 0.01 -10.32 -2.38
C ASP A 150 0.39 -8.83 -2.47
N VAL A 151 -0.62 -7.96 -2.47
CA VAL A 151 -0.40 -6.51 -2.65
C VAL A 151 0.09 -5.81 -1.37
N ASP A 152 -0.01 -6.46 -0.23
CA ASP A 152 0.55 -5.96 1.03
C ASP A 152 2.08 -6.14 1.08
N LYS A 153 2.63 -7.02 0.24
CA LYS A 153 4.07 -7.28 0.13
C LYS A 153 4.64 -6.73 -1.18
N MET A 154 5.05 -5.47 -1.13
CA MET A 154 5.67 -4.79 -2.26
C MET A 154 7.17 -4.60 -2.02
N TYR A 155 7.97 -5.03 -2.99
CA TYR A 155 9.43 -4.98 -2.96
C TYR A 155 9.98 -3.92 -3.89
N ARG A 156 10.96 -3.17 -3.40
CA ARG A 156 11.65 -2.12 -4.15
C ARG A 156 13.08 -2.54 -4.41
N SER A 157 13.54 -2.44 -5.66
CA SER A 157 14.89 -2.87 -6.05
C SER A 157 16.03 -2.10 -5.34
N ASP A 158 15.75 -0.89 -4.87
CA ASP A 158 16.71 -0.05 -4.12
C ASP A 158 16.76 -0.34 -2.62
N LYS A 159 15.81 -1.12 -2.07
CA LYS A 159 15.72 -1.42 -0.63
C LYS A 159 15.66 -2.90 -0.31
N ASN A 160 15.01 -3.66 -1.15
CA ASN A 160 14.71 -5.08 -0.97
C ASN A 160 15.19 -5.87 -2.20
N ALA A 161 16.45 -5.69 -2.62
CA ALA A 161 16.97 -6.23 -3.89
C ALA A 161 16.79 -7.76 -4.00
N GLY A 162 17.09 -8.50 -2.92
CA GLY A 162 16.95 -9.95 -2.92
C GLY A 162 15.51 -10.42 -3.07
N GLU A 163 14.59 -9.81 -2.32
CA GLU A 163 13.16 -10.11 -2.41
C GLU A 163 12.59 -9.65 -3.75
N TRP A 164 13.06 -8.52 -4.28
CA TRP A 164 12.66 -8.03 -5.60
C TRP A 164 13.05 -9.02 -6.70
N ASP A 165 14.28 -9.56 -6.66
CA ASP A 165 14.74 -10.57 -7.61
C ASP A 165 13.96 -11.90 -7.46
N ALA A 166 13.62 -12.27 -6.23
CA ALA A 166 12.87 -13.49 -5.92
C ALA A 166 11.37 -13.39 -6.22
N ALA A 167 10.80 -12.17 -6.37
CA ALA A 167 9.38 -11.93 -6.65
C ALA A 167 9.03 -12.26 -8.11
N VAL A 168 9.10 -13.54 -8.45
CA VAL A 168 8.84 -14.09 -9.79
C VAL A 168 8.38 -15.54 -9.68
N VAL A 169 7.44 -15.93 -10.54
CA VAL A 169 7.06 -17.34 -10.72
C VAL A 169 7.62 -17.85 -12.05
N THR A 170 8.38 -18.92 -12.02
CA THR A 170 8.79 -19.65 -13.23
C THR A 170 7.71 -20.69 -13.58
N LEU A 171 7.31 -20.77 -14.85
CA LEU A 171 6.23 -21.62 -15.37
C LEU A 171 6.75 -22.99 -15.81
#